data_89aa5f6e711d0f0292a01b19d1ca39a8
#
_entry.id   89aa5f6e711d0f0292a01b19d1ca39a8
#
_cell.length_a   1.000
_cell.length_b   1.000
_cell.length_c   1.000
_cell.angle_alpha   90.00
_cell.angle_beta   90.00
_cell.angle_gamma   90.00
#
_symmetry.space_group_name_H-M   'P 1'
#
loop_
_entity.id
_entity.type
_entity.pdbx_description
1 polymer ?
#
loop_
_entity_poly.entity_id
_entity_poly.type
_entity_poly.pdbx_seq_one_letter_code
_entity_poly.pdbx_strand_id
1 'polypeptide(L)'
;MLAAASNDGSLEKVAFPARLNQVLCIYSADGYGSSSLFNPLPSIAEDNFTILGERVESAQLGGLRTRKSGTSVATVIAAGVAALILELGFQRPTKVQEMDLRSYAGIRAMFVAMSREEGTFTTDGRHFIRPWMLLDVNKDLDYVLMHMSYILERL
;
A
#
# COMPACT_ATOMS: atom_id res chain seq x y z
N MET A 1 -4.75 10.32 -2.01
CA MET A 1 -3.75 10.20 -3.10
C MET A 1 -2.61 9.31 -2.64
N LEU A 2 -2.05 8.46 -3.55
CA LEU A 2 -0.82 7.70 -3.32
C LEU A 2 0.31 8.35 -4.12
N ALA A 3 1.53 8.40 -3.57
CA ALA A 3 2.67 8.94 -4.27
C ALA A 3 3.97 8.20 -3.90
N ALA A 4 4.87 8.09 -4.87
CA ALA A 4 6.16 7.43 -4.72
C ALA A 4 7.12 8.27 -3.84
N ALA A 5 7.82 7.61 -2.93
CA ALA A 5 8.70 8.27 -1.98
C ALA A 5 9.92 8.96 -2.63
N SER A 6 10.53 8.37 -3.61
CA SER A 6 11.72 8.68 -4.40
C SER A 6 12.61 7.44 -4.52
N ASN A 7 13.62 7.49 -5.41
CA ASN A 7 14.63 6.43 -5.57
C ASN A 7 16.07 6.94 -5.35
N ASP A 8 16.23 8.06 -4.66
CA ASP A 8 17.52 8.75 -4.55
C ASP A 8 18.34 8.31 -3.33
N GLY A 9 17.85 7.28 -2.62
CA GLY A 9 18.55 6.67 -1.49
C GLY A 9 18.36 7.42 -0.16
N SER A 10 18.98 6.89 0.90
CA SER A 10 18.77 7.32 2.27
C SER A 10 19.34 8.72 2.61
N LEU A 11 20.09 9.34 1.73
CA LEU A 11 20.60 10.71 1.94
C LEU A 11 19.61 11.78 1.51
N GLU A 12 18.61 11.41 0.72
CA GLU A 12 17.61 12.33 0.19
C GLU A 12 16.30 12.28 0.97
N LYS A 13 15.56 13.38 0.89
CA LYS A 13 14.23 13.48 1.50
C LYS A 13 13.17 12.87 0.59
N VAL A 14 12.07 12.48 1.20
CA VAL A 14 10.86 12.07 0.46
C VAL A 14 10.46 13.15 -0.55
N ALA A 15 10.21 12.74 -1.80
CA ALA A 15 9.84 13.64 -2.88
C ALA A 15 8.45 14.27 -2.69
N PHE A 16 8.24 15.44 -3.32
CA PHE A 16 6.90 15.98 -3.49
C PHE A 16 6.15 15.17 -4.58
N PRO A 17 4.86 14.83 -4.40
CA PRO A 17 3.97 15.21 -3.30
C PRO A 17 3.92 14.22 -2.12
N ALA A 18 4.70 13.13 -2.13
CA ALA A 18 4.62 12.05 -1.14
C ALA A 18 4.87 12.53 0.31
N ARG A 19 5.61 13.64 0.48
CA ARG A 19 5.88 14.26 1.79
C ARG A 19 4.75 15.13 2.35
N LEU A 20 3.63 15.25 1.63
CA LEU A 20 2.48 16.05 2.10
C LEU A 20 1.60 15.24 3.02
N ASN A 21 1.03 15.89 4.04
CA ASN A 21 -0.04 15.32 4.85
C ASN A 21 -1.21 14.90 3.95
N GLN A 22 -1.89 13.81 4.30
CA GLN A 22 -2.98 13.22 3.52
C GLN A 22 -2.58 12.65 2.15
N VAL A 23 -1.28 12.44 1.92
CA VAL A 23 -0.77 11.64 0.82
C VAL A 23 -0.16 10.37 1.39
N LEU A 24 -0.61 9.22 0.91
CA LEU A 24 -0.03 7.93 1.28
C LEU A 24 1.33 7.81 0.58
N CYS A 25 2.40 7.89 1.36
CA CYS A 25 3.76 7.76 0.88
C CYS A 25 4.11 6.29 0.67
N ILE A 26 4.47 5.92 -0.55
CA ILE A 26 4.75 4.54 -0.94
C ILE A 26 6.23 4.35 -1.22
N TYR A 27 6.83 3.45 -0.46
CA TYR A 27 8.21 2.98 -0.58
C TYR A 27 8.26 1.61 -1.26
N SER A 28 9.43 1.22 -1.68
CA SER A 28 9.69 -0.08 -2.31
C SER A 28 10.22 -1.09 -1.30
N ALA A 29 9.80 -2.34 -1.44
CA ALA A 29 10.38 -3.48 -0.75
C ALA A 29 10.63 -4.64 -1.73
N ASP A 30 11.43 -5.61 -1.32
CA ASP A 30 11.54 -6.90 -1.98
C ASP A 30 10.30 -7.79 -1.69
N GLY A 31 10.29 -9.02 -2.21
CA GLY A 31 9.20 -9.97 -1.99
C GLY A 31 9.05 -10.46 -0.54
N TYR A 32 10.03 -10.20 0.31
CA TYR A 32 10.06 -10.60 1.73
C TYR A 32 9.75 -9.45 2.69
N GLY A 33 9.56 -8.24 2.15
CA GLY A 33 9.29 -7.04 2.93
C GLY A 33 10.54 -6.27 3.38
N SER A 34 11.73 -6.67 2.91
CA SER A 34 12.95 -5.91 3.18
C SER A 34 12.95 -4.62 2.38
N SER A 35 13.24 -3.50 3.05
CA SER A 35 13.24 -2.18 2.42
C SER A 35 14.30 -2.08 1.33
N SER A 36 13.94 -1.53 0.18
CA SER A 36 14.87 -1.30 -0.93
C SER A 36 15.94 -0.27 -0.57
N LEU A 37 17.19 -0.52 -0.98
CA LEU A 37 18.34 0.35 -0.67
C LEU A 37 18.22 1.75 -1.27
N PHE A 38 17.43 1.91 -2.33
CA PHE A 38 17.20 3.20 -2.98
C PHE A 38 16.06 4.02 -2.35
N ASN A 39 15.39 3.50 -1.31
CA ASN A 39 14.39 4.27 -0.58
C ASN A 39 15.04 5.47 0.14
N PRO A 40 14.39 6.64 0.17
CA PRO A 40 14.79 7.73 1.05
C PRO A 40 14.52 7.35 2.51
N LEU A 41 15.06 8.12 3.45
CA LEU A 41 14.70 7.97 4.86
C LEU A 41 13.18 8.15 5.05
N PRO A 42 12.58 7.41 6.00
CA PRO A 42 11.16 7.57 6.27
C PRO A 42 10.85 8.99 6.70
N SER A 43 9.74 9.51 6.21
CA SER A 43 9.21 10.79 6.67
C SER A 43 8.81 10.69 8.14
N ILE A 44 8.88 11.79 8.87
CA ILE A 44 8.37 11.90 10.25
C ILE A 44 6.83 11.75 10.25
N ALA A 45 6.17 11.89 9.10
CA ALA A 45 4.75 11.63 8.93
C ALA A 45 4.47 10.14 9.16
N GLU A 46 3.39 9.83 9.86
CA GLU A 46 3.03 8.49 10.37
C GLU A 46 2.68 7.45 9.29
N ASP A 47 2.65 7.82 8.01
CA ASP A 47 2.07 7.02 6.94
C ASP A 47 3.09 6.56 5.89
N ASN A 48 4.16 5.95 6.35
CA ASN A 48 5.18 5.36 5.48
C ASN A 48 4.79 3.90 5.17
N PHE A 49 4.28 3.65 3.97
CA PHE A 49 3.93 2.31 3.52
C PHE A 49 4.98 1.75 2.57
N THR A 50 5.29 0.48 2.70
CA THR A 50 6.09 -0.27 1.73
C THR A 50 5.26 -1.38 1.11
N ILE A 51 5.53 -1.67 -0.14
CA ILE A 51 4.98 -2.82 -0.85
C ILE A 51 6.02 -3.32 -1.86
N LEU A 52 5.81 -4.51 -2.42
CA LEU A 52 6.68 -5.04 -3.47
C LEU A 52 6.93 -3.98 -4.55
N GLY A 53 8.20 -3.69 -4.82
CA GLY A 53 8.62 -2.73 -5.84
C GLY A 53 9.97 -3.09 -6.44
N GLU A 54 10.51 -4.28 -6.13
CA GLU A 54 11.75 -4.77 -6.71
C GLU A 54 11.52 -5.91 -7.69
N ARG A 55 12.20 -5.84 -8.84
CA ARG A 55 12.26 -6.89 -9.86
C ARG A 55 10.87 -7.32 -10.36
N VAL A 56 9.91 -6.42 -10.36
CA VAL A 56 8.54 -6.66 -10.83
C VAL A 56 8.55 -6.79 -12.35
N GLU A 57 7.93 -7.86 -12.86
CA GLU A 57 7.78 -8.06 -14.30
C GLU A 57 6.86 -6.97 -14.88
N SER A 58 7.31 -6.35 -15.93
CA SER A 58 6.67 -5.20 -16.57
C SER A 58 6.76 -5.29 -18.08
N ALA A 59 5.81 -4.70 -18.76
CA ALA A 59 5.84 -4.56 -20.21
C ALA A 59 6.98 -3.63 -20.66
N GLN A 60 7.57 -3.94 -21.79
CA GLN A 60 8.58 -3.15 -22.46
C GLN A 60 8.15 -2.85 -23.90
N LEU A 61 8.68 -1.78 -24.46
CA LEU A 61 8.45 -1.42 -25.86
C LEU A 61 8.81 -2.59 -26.79
N GLY A 62 8.00 -2.81 -27.83
CA GLY A 62 8.18 -3.92 -28.75
C GLY A 62 7.58 -5.26 -28.29
N GLY A 63 6.70 -5.26 -27.30
CA GLY A 63 6.02 -6.46 -26.78
C GLY A 63 6.91 -7.35 -25.91
N LEU A 64 8.08 -6.90 -25.54
CA LEU A 64 9.01 -7.59 -24.65
C LEU A 64 8.58 -7.43 -23.19
N ARG A 65 9.16 -8.26 -22.32
CA ARG A 65 9.04 -8.17 -20.87
C ARG A 65 10.38 -7.79 -20.27
N THR A 66 10.31 -6.97 -19.22
CA THR A 66 11.49 -6.58 -18.43
C THR A 66 11.13 -6.56 -16.96
N ARG A 67 12.15 -6.58 -16.09
CA ARG A 67 11.93 -6.38 -14.66
C ARG A 67 12.28 -4.96 -14.28
N LYS A 68 11.37 -4.30 -13.58
CA LYS A 68 11.52 -2.94 -13.08
C LYS A 68 11.58 -2.93 -11.55
N SER A 69 12.37 -2.00 -11.02
CA SER A 69 12.42 -1.70 -9.59
C SER A 69 12.27 -0.21 -9.35
N GLY A 70 11.62 0.16 -8.27
CA GLY A 70 11.45 1.55 -7.88
C GLY A 70 10.21 1.79 -7.02
N THR A 71 10.21 2.88 -6.29
CA THR A 71 9.04 3.34 -5.52
C THR A 71 7.87 3.67 -6.45
N SER A 72 8.12 4.06 -7.70
CA SER A 72 7.09 4.23 -8.73
C SER A 72 6.40 2.92 -9.09
N VAL A 73 7.13 1.80 -9.15
CA VAL A 73 6.57 0.45 -9.37
C VAL A 73 5.73 0.03 -8.17
N ALA A 74 6.25 0.20 -6.96
CA ALA A 74 5.53 -0.05 -5.71
C ALA A 74 4.21 0.75 -5.65
N THR A 75 4.24 2.03 -6.04
CA THR A 75 3.05 2.91 -6.04
C THR A 75 1.96 2.40 -6.97
N VAL A 76 2.31 1.90 -8.15
CA VAL A 76 1.33 1.31 -9.09
C VAL A 76 0.69 0.06 -8.49
N ILE A 77 1.47 -0.80 -7.83
CA ILE A 77 0.94 -1.99 -7.15
C ILE A 77 0.02 -1.58 -5.99
N ALA A 78 0.42 -0.62 -5.16
CA ALA A 78 -0.41 -0.09 -4.08
C ALA A 78 -1.72 0.50 -4.62
N ALA A 79 -1.68 1.21 -5.75
CA ALA A 79 -2.88 1.73 -6.40
C ALA A 79 -3.81 0.60 -6.90
N GLY A 80 -3.25 -0.48 -7.44
CA GLY A 80 -4.01 -1.68 -7.81
C GLY A 80 -4.69 -2.33 -6.60
N VAL A 81 -3.98 -2.45 -5.47
CA VAL A 81 -4.56 -2.97 -4.22
C VAL A 81 -5.67 -2.06 -3.71
N ALA A 82 -5.48 -0.74 -3.73
CA ALA A 82 -6.52 0.22 -3.34
C ALA A 82 -7.77 0.11 -4.26
N ALA A 83 -7.58 -0.08 -5.56
CA ALA A 83 -8.67 -0.27 -6.51
C ALA A 83 -9.46 -1.57 -6.22
N LEU A 84 -8.78 -2.67 -5.88
CA LEU A 84 -9.43 -3.91 -5.47
C LEU A 84 -10.25 -3.74 -4.19
N ILE A 85 -9.73 -3.02 -3.20
CA ILE A 85 -10.46 -2.71 -1.96
C ILE A 85 -11.73 -1.90 -2.27
N LEU A 86 -11.62 -0.88 -3.11
CA LEU A 86 -12.76 -0.06 -3.52
C LEU A 86 -13.79 -0.91 -4.26
N GLU A 87 -13.37 -1.72 -5.23
CA GLU A 87 -14.26 -2.62 -5.98
C GLU A 87 -15.03 -3.57 -5.05
N LEU A 88 -14.33 -4.20 -4.10
CA LEU A 88 -14.96 -5.07 -3.11
C LEU A 88 -16.01 -4.33 -2.27
N GLY A 89 -15.73 -3.10 -1.87
CA GLY A 89 -16.68 -2.26 -1.13
C GLY A 89 -17.93 -1.88 -1.92
N PHE A 90 -17.86 -1.91 -3.26
CA PHE A 90 -19.00 -1.61 -4.15
C PHE A 90 -19.89 -2.80 -4.49
N GLN A 91 -19.38 -4.03 -4.42
CA GLN A 91 -20.08 -5.21 -4.92
C GLN A 91 -21.29 -5.62 -4.09
N ARG A 92 -21.50 -5.07 -2.89
CA ARG A 92 -22.68 -5.38 -2.08
C ARG A 92 -23.36 -4.14 -1.49
N PRO A 93 -24.71 -4.21 -1.40
CA PRO A 93 -25.50 -3.15 -0.76
C PRO A 93 -25.38 -3.10 0.76
N THR A 94 -24.52 -3.91 1.37
CA THR A 94 -24.11 -3.65 2.74
C THR A 94 -23.43 -2.30 2.69
N LYS A 95 -24.10 -1.31 3.18
CA LYS A 95 -23.69 0.09 3.36
C LYS A 95 -22.41 0.20 4.20
N VAL A 96 -21.36 -0.48 3.76
CA VAL A 96 -20.01 -0.08 4.13
C VAL A 96 -19.95 1.36 3.67
N GLN A 97 -19.71 2.25 4.58
CA GLN A 97 -19.71 3.69 4.37
C GLN A 97 -18.83 4.01 3.17
N GLU A 98 -19.43 3.98 1.98
CA GLU A 98 -18.73 4.12 0.69
C GLU A 98 -17.88 5.39 0.67
N MET A 99 -18.38 6.46 1.29
CA MET A 99 -17.66 7.72 1.39
C MET A 99 -16.41 7.59 2.27
N ASP A 100 -16.46 6.80 3.34
CA ASP A 100 -15.32 6.62 4.24
C ASP A 100 -14.24 5.78 3.58
N LEU A 101 -14.62 4.73 2.84
CA LEU A 101 -13.65 3.91 2.12
C LEU A 101 -12.91 4.69 1.02
N ARG A 102 -13.57 5.65 0.36
CA ARG A 102 -12.96 6.52 -0.66
C ARG A 102 -12.09 7.64 -0.07
N SER A 103 -12.17 7.84 1.23
CA SER A 103 -11.38 8.85 1.92
C SER A 103 -9.90 8.46 2.03
N TYR A 104 -9.05 9.44 2.34
CA TYR A 104 -7.67 9.19 2.73
C TYR A 104 -7.61 8.27 3.96
N ALA A 105 -8.43 8.56 4.97
CA ALA A 105 -8.47 7.79 6.22
C ALA A 105 -8.91 6.34 5.98
N GLY A 106 -9.90 6.09 5.11
CA GLY A 106 -10.39 4.76 4.78
C GLY A 106 -9.32 3.89 4.11
N ILE A 107 -8.70 4.36 3.03
CA ILE A 107 -7.62 3.61 2.36
C ILE A 107 -6.42 3.42 3.30
N ARG A 108 -6.07 4.44 4.09
CA ARG A 108 -5.03 4.33 5.10
C ARG A 108 -5.32 3.20 6.10
N ALA A 109 -6.52 3.14 6.64
CA ALA A 109 -6.92 2.12 7.60
C ALA A 109 -6.85 0.70 7.01
N MET A 110 -7.26 0.54 5.74
CA MET A 110 -7.13 -0.74 5.04
C MET A 110 -5.66 -1.13 4.86
N PHE A 111 -4.78 -0.20 4.48
CA PHE A 111 -3.34 -0.47 4.35
C PHE A 111 -2.70 -0.81 5.68
N VAL A 112 -3.07 -0.12 6.76
CA VAL A 112 -2.63 -0.45 8.12
C VAL A 112 -3.10 -1.87 8.50
N ALA A 113 -4.34 -2.24 8.22
CA ALA A 113 -4.85 -3.58 8.50
C ALA A 113 -4.10 -4.67 7.72
N MET A 114 -3.69 -4.38 6.48
CA MET A 114 -2.89 -5.27 5.66
C MET A 114 -1.42 -5.35 6.11
N SER A 115 -0.95 -4.45 6.96
CA SER A 115 0.43 -4.43 7.44
C SER A 115 0.60 -4.88 8.89
N ARG A 116 -0.50 -5.10 9.61
CA ARG A 116 -0.46 -5.57 10.99
C ARG A 116 -0.24 -7.08 11.05
N GLU A 117 0.95 -7.47 11.49
CA GLU A 117 1.23 -8.77 12.07
C GLU A 117 1.94 -8.52 13.38
N GLU A 118 1.56 -9.22 14.43
CA GLU A 118 2.26 -9.12 15.70
C GLU A 118 3.74 -9.45 15.49
N GLY A 119 4.61 -8.50 15.78
CA GLY A 119 6.08 -8.67 15.70
C GLY A 119 6.78 -8.26 14.41
N THR A 120 6.07 -7.85 13.36
CA THR A 120 6.70 -7.42 12.09
C THR A 120 6.50 -5.94 11.79
N PHE A 121 7.11 -5.09 12.60
CA PHE A 121 7.52 -3.79 12.04
C PHE A 121 8.75 -4.05 11.16
N THR A 122 8.77 -3.48 9.95
CA THR A 122 10.06 -3.31 9.28
C THR A 122 10.99 -2.61 10.28
N THR A 123 12.23 -3.06 10.36
CA THR A 123 13.24 -2.53 11.29
C THR A 123 13.44 -1.02 11.19
N ASP A 124 12.84 -0.38 10.20
CA ASP A 124 12.94 1.04 9.87
C ASP A 124 11.64 1.85 10.05
N GLY A 125 10.61 1.28 10.69
CA GLY A 125 9.37 2.00 11.03
C GLY A 125 8.39 2.19 9.87
N ARG A 126 8.53 1.44 8.76
CA ARG A 126 7.57 1.43 7.65
C ARG A 126 6.57 0.29 7.78
N HIS A 127 5.37 0.48 7.23
CA HIS A 127 4.31 -0.52 7.20
C HIS A 127 4.38 -1.33 5.89
N PHE A 128 4.78 -2.61 5.96
CA PHE A 128 4.78 -3.48 4.78
C PHE A 128 3.39 -4.00 4.47
N ILE A 129 2.81 -3.56 3.36
CA ILE A 129 1.48 -3.96 2.89
C ILE A 129 1.53 -5.39 2.35
N ARG A 130 0.72 -6.26 2.94
CA ARG A 130 0.49 -7.65 2.54
C ARG A 130 -0.98 -7.85 2.23
N PRO A 131 -1.39 -7.72 0.98
CA PRO A 131 -2.82 -7.77 0.61
C PRO A 131 -3.55 -9.01 1.12
N TRP A 132 -2.86 -10.16 1.19
CA TRP A 132 -3.41 -11.43 1.68
C TRP A 132 -3.80 -11.42 3.17
N MET A 133 -3.35 -10.47 3.96
CA MET A 133 -3.78 -10.33 5.37
C MET A 133 -5.27 -9.94 5.48
N LEU A 134 -5.76 -9.19 4.52
CA LEU A 134 -7.17 -8.80 4.43
C LEU A 134 -7.89 -9.59 3.32
N LEU A 135 -7.27 -9.74 2.14
CA LEU A 135 -7.84 -10.33 0.92
C LEU A 135 -7.40 -11.80 0.79
N ASP A 136 -7.61 -12.60 1.82
CA ASP A 136 -7.25 -14.03 1.82
C ASP A 136 -8.29 -14.82 1.02
N VAL A 137 -7.83 -15.56 0.00
CA VAL A 137 -8.67 -16.40 -0.86
C VAL A 137 -9.37 -17.55 -0.11
N ASN A 138 -8.90 -17.90 1.08
CA ASN A 138 -9.51 -18.92 1.93
C ASN A 138 -10.60 -18.37 2.86
N LYS A 139 -10.80 -17.05 2.89
CA LYS A 139 -11.85 -16.41 3.66
C LYS A 139 -13.06 -16.14 2.78
N ASP A 140 -14.24 -16.35 3.36
CA ASP A 140 -15.48 -15.97 2.69
C ASP A 140 -15.51 -14.44 2.46
N LEU A 141 -16.07 -14.05 1.33
CA LEU A 141 -16.24 -12.65 0.96
C LEU A 141 -17.01 -11.86 2.04
N ASP A 142 -18.03 -12.47 2.63
CA ASP A 142 -18.80 -11.85 3.71
C ASP A 142 -17.95 -11.55 4.95
N TYR A 143 -17.02 -12.43 5.28
CA TYR A 143 -16.06 -12.20 6.36
C TYR A 143 -15.14 -11.02 6.06
N VAL A 144 -14.61 -10.94 4.83
CA VAL A 144 -13.74 -9.84 4.41
C VAL A 144 -14.49 -8.51 4.48
N LEU A 145 -15.72 -8.45 3.96
CA LEU A 145 -16.55 -7.23 3.98
C LEU A 145 -16.92 -6.81 5.40
N MET A 146 -17.27 -7.76 6.27
CA MET A 146 -17.53 -7.49 7.69
C MET A 146 -16.29 -6.92 8.38
N HIS A 147 -15.10 -7.46 8.10
CA HIS A 147 -13.85 -6.97 8.65
C HIS A 147 -13.53 -5.57 8.15
N MET A 148 -13.72 -5.28 6.86
CA MET A 148 -13.56 -3.94 6.30
C MET A 148 -14.51 -2.94 6.97
N SER A 149 -15.78 -3.29 7.17
CA SER A 149 -16.76 -2.46 7.87
C SER A 149 -16.32 -2.16 9.31
N TYR A 150 -15.87 -3.18 10.04
CA TYR A 150 -15.39 -3.03 11.40
C TYR A 150 -14.16 -2.10 11.51
N ILE A 151 -13.27 -2.11 10.49
CA ILE A 151 -12.12 -1.20 10.43
C ILE A 151 -12.59 0.23 10.25
N LEU A 152 -13.58 0.47 9.36
CA LEU A 152 -14.09 1.81 9.04
C LEU A 152 -14.91 2.43 10.18
N GLU A 153 -15.63 1.62 10.96
CA GLU A 153 -16.39 2.08 12.13
C GLU A 153 -15.51 2.66 13.24
N ARG A 154 -14.19 2.48 13.14
CA ARG A 154 -13.20 2.93 14.14
C ARG A 154 -12.38 4.13 13.68
N LEU A 155 -12.72 4.72 12.54
CA LEU A 155 -12.12 5.97 12.08
C LEU A 155 -12.76 7.16 12.76
#